data_282fa4f8ab023b46ff7cdea43ce94bc1
#
_entry.id   282fa4f8ab023b46ff7cdea43ce94bc1
#
_cell.length_a   1.000
_cell.length_b   1.000
_cell.length_c   1.000
_cell.angle_alpha   90.00
_cell.angle_beta   90.00
_cell.angle_gamma   90.00
#
_symmetry.space_group_name_H-M   'P 1'
#
loop_
_entity.id
_entity.type
_entity.pdbx_description
1 polymer ?
#
loop_
_entity_poly.entity_id
_entity_poly.type
_entity_poly.pdbx_seq_one_letter_code
_entity_poly.pdbx_strand_id
1 'polypeptide(L)'
;MNKDFLKYQAQTSPYPLGMEVSHAIGSYIYDTNNKKYLDFVAGVSACTLGHQNQRVNNAVKNQLDKYSHVMVYGEYSQSPAVEYCKLLAEYLPYPLKKTYLVNSGTEATEGALKLARRITGRSQLISCHNAYHGNTMGSLSVMGFEERKQVFRPLVPDVDFITFNNEDDLQKITCKTAGIILETIQGGAGFIQPFNGFLKKVRARCTEVGAIMILDEIQPGLWENRKIIRISKLRCRSRYSNYGKRNGKRNARWRFYSIRRTHGFIEQ
;
A
#
# COMPACT_ATOMS: atom_id res chain seq x y z
N MET A 1 24.90 2.71 23.13
CA MET A 1 24.69 2.55 21.67
C MET A 1 25.81 1.66 21.12
N ASN A 2 25.46 0.62 20.44
CA ASN A 2 26.39 -0.36 19.88
C ASN A 2 27.31 0.30 18.82
N LYS A 3 28.62 0.19 19.01
CA LYS A 3 29.60 0.80 18.07
C LYS A 3 29.54 0.15 16.68
N ASP A 4 29.27 -1.16 16.62
CA ASP A 4 29.14 -1.88 15.37
C ASP A 4 27.87 -1.49 14.59
N PHE A 5 26.79 -1.13 15.28
CA PHE A 5 25.59 -0.56 14.65
C PHE A 5 25.92 0.72 13.87
N LEU A 6 26.70 1.62 14.48
CA LEU A 6 27.12 2.85 13.80
C LEU A 6 28.14 2.62 12.68
N LYS A 7 28.98 1.60 12.82
CA LYS A 7 30.06 1.31 11.86
C LYS A 7 29.60 0.56 10.64
N TYR A 8 28.71 -0.42 10.81
CA TYR A 8 28.38 -1.37 9.74
C TYR A 8 26.96 -1.25 9.20
N GLN A 9 26.04 -0.64 9.92
CA GLN A 9 24.66 -0.44 9.48
C GLN A 9 24.42 1.01 9.08
N ALA A 10 24.02 1.26 7.84
CA ALA A 10 23.64 2.60 7.39
C ALA A 10 22.36 3.06 8.12
N GLN A 11 22.43 4.24 8.73
CA GLN A 11 21.31 4.89 9.38
C GLN A 11 20.57 5.80 8.38
N THR A 12 19.25 5.83 8.45
CA THR A 12 18.41 6.74 7.65
C THR A 12 18.14 8.07 8.36
N SER A 13 18.63 8.23 9.59
CA SER A 13 18.56 9.44 10.40
C SER A 13 19.91 9.74 11.02
N PRO A 14 20.34 11.02 11.11
CA PRO A 14 21.57 11.40 11.81
C PRO A 14 21.46 11.22 13.33
N TYR A 15 20.24 11.02 13.86
CA TYR A 15 19.97 10.86 15.29
C TYR A 15 19.21 9.55 15.58
N PRO A 16 19.81 8.37 15.36
CA PRO A 16 19.15 7.11 15.68
C PRO A 16 18.96 6.97 17.20
N LEU A 17 17.85 6.39 17.63
CA LEU A 17 17.60 6.14 19.06
C LEU A 17 18.66 5.22 19.68
N GLY A 18 19.25 4.33 18.89
CA GLY A 18 20.35 3.47 19.31
C GLY A 18 20.03 2.49 20.44
N MET A 19 18.75 2.19 20.65
CA MET A 19 18.31 1.21 21.64
C MET A 19 18.70 -0.20 21.16
N GLU A 20 19.40 -0.94 22.01
CA GLU A 20 19.77 -2.33 21.74
C GLU A 20 18.65 -3.27 22.17
N VAL A 21 17.87 -3.74 21.21
CA VAL A 21 16.71 -4.59 21.45
C VAL A 21 17.17 -6.03 21.68
N SER A 22 16.80 -6.61 22.84
CA SER A 22 17.00 -8.02 23.15
C SER A 22 15.83 -8.87 22.61
N HIS A 23 14.62 -8.54 23.00
CA HIS A 23 13.40 -9.23 22.59
C HIS A 23 12.17 -8.33 22.72
N ALA A 24 11.02 -8.81 22.24
CA ALA A 24 9.76 -8.10 22.36
C ALA A 24 8.62 -9.10 22.58
N ILE A 25 7.65 -8.76 23.46
CA ILE A 25 6.50 -9.62 23.80
C ILE A 25 5.24 -8.77 23.93
N GLY A 26 4.16 -9.16 23.27
CA GLY A 26 2.89 -8.41 23.33
C GLY A 26 3.08 -6.98 22.83
N SER A 27 2.83 -5.99 23.68
CA SER A 27 3.00 -4.57 23.36
C SER A 27 4.31 -3.98 23.88
N TYR A 28 5.28 -4.79 24.23
CA TYR A 28 6.50 -4.30 24.88
C TYR A 28 7.78 -4.78 24.18
N ILE A 29 8.78 -3.89 24.16
CA ILE A 29 10.16 -4.15 23.75
C ILE A 29 11.04 -4.16 24.99
N TYR A 30 12.04 -5.04 25.01
CA TYR A 30 13.02 -5.15 26.07
C TYR A 30 14.43 -4.93 25.52
N ASP A 31 15.23 -4.10 26.19
CA ASP A 31 16.62 -3.90 25.83
C ASP A 31 17.53 -5.02 26.39
N THR A 32 18.80 -4.93 26.09
CA THR A 32 19.82 -5.90 26.58
C THR A 32 20.02 -5.87 28.10
N ASN A 33 19.56 -4.84 28.78
CA ASN A 33 19.55 -4.72 30.24
C ASN A 33 18.19 -5.18 30.83
N ASN A 34 17.34 -5.79 30.03
CA ASN A 34 15.99 -6.23 30.41
C ASN A 34 15.05 -5.08 30.85
N LYS A 35 15.36 -3.85 30.48
CA LYS A 35 14.47 -2.71 30.70
C LYS A 35 13.31 -2.76 29.70
N LYS A 36 12.11 -2.57 30.22
CA LYS A 36 10.85 -2.69 29.49
C LYS A 36 10.37 -1.35 28.95
N TYR A 37 9.99 -1.31 27.67
CA TYR A 37 9.46 -0.15 26.97
C TYR A 37 8.12 -0.50 26.32
N LEU A 38 7.11 0.35 26.50
CA LEU A 38 5.84 0.19 25.81
C LEU A 38 6.02 0.64 24.34
N ASP A 39 5.72 -0.26 23.41
CA ASP A 39 5.91 -0.02 21.98
C ASP A 39 4.71 0.68 21.35
N PHE A 40 4.70 2.02 21.38
CA PHE A 40 3.73 2.83 20.66
C PHE A 40 4.01 2.97 19.16
N VAL A 41 5.21 2.61 18.71
CA VAL A 41 5.56 2.65 17.27
C VAL A 41 4.99 1.44 16.56
N ALA A 42 4.94 0.29 17.24
CA ALA A 42 4.38 -0.97 16.74
C ALA A 42 4.87 -1.31 15.31
N GLY A 43 6.16 -1.06 15.03
CA GLY A 43 6.74 -1.23 13.69
C GLY A 43 6.08 -0.34 12.62
N VAL A 44 5.74 0.91 12.96
CA VAL A 44 4.96 1.86 12.15
C VAL A 44 3.59 1.27 11.80
N SER A 45 2.79 0.99 12.85
CA SER A 45 1.43 0.39 12.80
C SER A 45 1.37 -1.02 12.19
N ALA A 46 2.49 -1.75 12.22
CA ALA A 46 2.58 -3.03 11.54
C ALA A 46 2.43 -4.23 12.48
N CYS A 47 2.69 -4.06 13.78
CA CYS A 47 2.58 -5.12 14.79
C CYS A 47 1.17 -5.18 15.42
N THR A 48 0.12 -5.20 14.61
CA THR A 48 -1.28 -5.13 15.06
C THR A 48 -1.70 -6.27 15.99
N LEU A 49 -1.03 -7.43 15.92
CA LEU A 49 -1.27 -8.59 16.79
C LEU A 49 -0.31 -8.64 17.99
N GLY A 50 0.55 -7.62 18.15
CA GLY A 50 1.62 -7.60 19.12
C GLY A 50 2.80 -8.50 18.73
N HIS A 51 3.89 -8.38 19.51
CA HIS A 51 5.09 -9.17 19.31
C HIS A 51 4.90 -10.62 19.80
N GLN A 52 5.57 -11.56 19.15
CA GLN A 52 5.57 -12.99 19.48
C GLN A 52 4.16 -13.63 19.56
N ASN A 53 3.25 -13.24 18.69
CA ASN A 53 1.97 -13.93 18.61
C ASN A 53 2.18 -15.42 18.29
N GLN A 54 1.83 -16.30 19.24
CA GLN A 54 2.14 -17.73 19.17
C GLN A 54 1.49 -18.43 17.98
N ARG A 55 0.26 -18.01 17.59
CA ARG A 55 -0.42 -18.59 16.42
C ARG A 55 0.32 -18.28 15.13
N VAL A 56 0.79 -17.04 14.98
CA VAL A 56 1.58 -16.61 13.82
C VAL A 56 2.92 -17.35 13.78
N ASN A 57 3.63 -17.38 14.92
CA ASN A 57 4.93 -18.06 15.02
C ASN A 57 4.82 -19.55 14.68
N ASN A 58 3.81 -20.24 15.18
CA ASN A 58 3.59 -21.66 14.89
C ASN A 58 3.26 -21.88 13.40
N ALA A 59 2.43 -21.03 12.81
CA ALA A 59 2.12 -21.12 11.39
C ALA A 59 3.38 -20.94 10.50
N VAL A 60 4.26 -19.99 10.86
CA VAL A 60 5.54 -19.77 10.17
C VAL A 60 6.45 -21.00 10.33
N LYS A 61 6.62 -21.53 11.54
CA LYS A 61 7.45 -22.73 11.80
C LYS A 61 6.94 -23.92 10.99
N ASN A 62 5.65 -24.21 11.05
CA ASN A 62 5.02 -25.30 10.29
C ASN A 62 5.18 -25.14 8.78
N GLN A 63 5.23 -23.91 8.27
CA GLN A 63 5.45 -23.66 6.84
C GLN A 63 6.93 -23.85 6.46
N LEU A 64 7.86 -23.44 7.32
CA LEU A 64 9.30 -23.64 7.11
C LEU A 64 9.66 -25.13 7.02
N ASP A 65 8.99 -25.98 7.82
CA ASP A 65 9.17 -27.44 7.79
C ASP A 65 8.71 -28.05 6.44
N LYS A 66 7.87 -27.36 5.67
CA LYS A 66 7.42 -27.81 4.35
C LYS A 66 8.31 -27.25 3.23
N TYR A 67 8.41 -25.93 3.15
CA TYR A 67 9.28 -25.20 2.25
C TYR A 67 9.26 -23.70 2.62
N SER A 68 10.39 -23.02 2.39
CA SER A 68 10.52 -21.58 2.58
C SER A 68 10.34 -20.80 1.28
N HIS A 69 10.84 -21.33 0.18
CA HIS A 69 10.80 -20.71 -1.13
C HIS A 69 10.74 -21.74 -2.25
N VAL A 70 9.88 -21.48 -3.23
CA VAL A 70 9.77 -22.22 -4.49
C VAL A 70 9.57 -21.21 -5.64
N MET A 71 8.85 -21.53 -6.68
CA MET A 71 8.59 -20.62 -7.79
C MET A 71 7.60 -19.50 -7.42
N VAL A 72 7.91 -18.23 -7.75
CA VAL A 72 7.11 -17.04 -7.37
C VAL A 72 6.18 -16.50 -8.44
N TYR A 73 6.42 -16.77 -9.71
CA TYR A 73 5.72 -16.10 -10.83
C TYR A 73 4.31 -16.63 -11.14
N GLY A 74 3.67 -17.29 -10.17
CA GLY A 74 2.34 -17.88 -10.39
C GLY A 74 2.34 -19.17 -11.20
N GLU A 75 3.50 -19.77 -11.41
CA GLU A 75 3.66 -21.03 -12.10
C GLU A 75 3.21 -22.22 -11.23
N TYR A 76 3.53 -22.16 -9.93
CA TYR A 76 3.14 -23.17 -8.96
C TYR A 76 2.02 -22.69 -8.05
N SER A 77 1.05 -23.57 -7.81
CA SER A 77 0.00 -23.31 -6.81
C SER A 77 0.56 -23.59 -5.42
N GLN A 78 0.59 -22.53 -4.58
CA GLN A 78 1.04 -22.60 -3.20
C GLN A 78 -0.14 -22.34 -2.28
N SER A 79 -0.55 -23.34 -1.48
CA SER A 79 -1.75 -23.27 -0.65
C SER A 79 -1.82 -22.02 0.24
N PRO A 80 -0.75 -21.63 0.98
CA PRO A 80 -0.83 -20.42 1.83
C PRO A 80 -1.15 -19.15 1.05
N ALA A 81 -0.57 -18.99 -0.14
CA ALA A 81 -0.82 -17.84 -1.00
C ALA A 81 -2.26 -17.85 -1.56
N VAL A 82 -2.73 -19.02 -2.01
CA VAL A 82 -4.09 -19.17 -2.55
C VAL A 82 -5.14 -18.92 -1.47
N GLU A 83 -4.99 -19.50 -0.28
CA GLU A 83 -5.90 -19.34 0.86
C GLU A 83 -5.95 -17.86 1.32
N TYR A 84 -4.81 -17.21 1.40
CA TYR A 84 -4.74 -15.78 1.72
C TYR A 84 -5.47 -14.93 0.67
N CYS A 85 -5.23 -15.17 -0.62
CA CYS A 85 -5.92 -14.44 -1.70
C CYS A 85 -7.43 -14.67 -1.70
N LYS A 86 -7.87 -15.91 -1.39
CA LYS A 86 -9.28 -16.25 -1.25
C LYS A 86 -9.91 -15.50 -0.08
N LEU A 87 -9.27 -15.55 1.10
CA LEU A 87 -9.73 -14.84 2.29
C LEU A 87 -9.86 -13.34 2.03
N LEU A 88 -8.86 -12.71 1.41
CA LEU A 88 -8.95 -11.31 1.04
C LEU A 88 -10.12 -11.01 0.10
N ALA A 89 -10.39 -11.90 -0.87
CA ALA A 89 -11.49 -11.72 -1.80
C ALA A 89 -12.87 -11.76 -1.14
N GLU A 90 -13.00 -12.42 0.01
CA GLU A 90 -14.23 -12.46 0.82
C GLU A 90 -14.49 -11.13 1.55
N TYR A 91 -13.43 -10.45 1.99
CA TYR A 91 -13.52 -9.17 2.71
C TYR A 91 -13.56 -7.95 1.81
N LEU A 92 -13.14 -8.08 0.56
CA LEU A 92 -13.08 -6.96 -0.37
C LEU A 92 -14.40 -6.79 -1.12
N PRO A 93 -14.79 -5.54 -1.44
CA PRO A 93 -15.99 -5.31 -2.24
C PRO A 93 -15.82 -5.90 -3.65
N TYR A 94 -16.95 -6.36 -4.22
CA TYR A 94 -16.96 -6.73 -5.64
C TYR A 94 -16.66 -5.49 -6.50
N PRO A 95 -15.83 -5.60 -7.55
CA PRO A 95 -15.32 -6.81 -8.23
C PRO A 95 -13.90 -7.21 -7.82
N LEU A 96 -13.36 -6.70 -6.74
CA LEU A 96 -11.97 -6.92 -6.32
C LEU A 96 -11.73 -8.37 -5.86
N LYS A 97 -11.31 -9.29 -6.76
CA LYS A 97 -11.17 -10.73 -6.47
C LYS A 97 -9.79 -11.33 -6.77
N LYS A 98 -8.92 -10.63 -7.48
CA LYS A 98 -7.59 -11.15 -7.83
C LYS A 98 -6.51 -10.37 -7.10
N THR A 99 -5.54 -11.07 -6.55
CA THR A 99 -4.44 -10.52 -5.78
C THR A 99 -3.12 -10.89 -6.43
N TYR A 100 -2.22 -9.92 -6.55
CA TYR A 100 -0.83 -10.11 -6.92
C TYR A 100 0.03 -9.85 -5.70
N LEU A 101 0.74 -10.88 -5.22
CA LEU A 101 1.56 -10.82 -4.02
C LEU A 101 2.94 -10.28 -4.35
N VAL A 102 3.43 -9.37 -3.52
CA VAL A 102 4.76 -8.75 -3.61
C VAL A 102 5.36 -8.63 -2.21
N ASN A 103 6.64 -8.28 -2.12
CA ASN A 103 7.38 -8.30 -0.85
C ASN A 103 7.27 -7.00 -0.03
N SER A 104 6.93 -5.88 -0.66
CA SER A 104 6.90 -4.57 0.00
C SER A 104 5.76 -3.70 -0.52
N GLY A 105 5.41 -2.66 0.27
CA GLY A 105 4.41 -1.69 -0.14
C GLY A 105 4.83 -0.87 -1.35
N THR A 106 6.11 -0.52 -1.42
CA THR A 106 6.63 0.19 -2.58
C THR A 106 6.51 -0.65 -3.86
N GLU A 107 6.75 -1.98 -3.80
CA GLU A 107 6.51 -2.88 -4.94
C GLU A 107 5.02 -2.95 -5.31
N ALA A 108 4.12 -2.93 -4.33
CA ALA A 108 2.68 -2.87 -4.58
C ALA A 108 2.31 -1.58 -5.32
N THR A 109 2.85 -0.45 -4.87
CA THR A 109 2.67 0.86 -5.53
C THR A 109 3.22 0.82 -6.97
N GLU A 110 4.46 0.36 -7.18
CA GLU A 110 5.05 0.21 -8.53
C GLU A 110 4.18 -0.62 -9.46
N GLY A 111 3.71 -1.76 -8.95
CA GLY A 111 2.81 -2.64 -9.70
C GLY A 111 1.50 -1.95 -10.06
N ALA A 112 0.91 -1.21 -9.13
CA ALA A 112 -0.34 -0.48 -9.33
C ALA A 112 -0.20 0.63 -10.39
N LEU A 113 0.86 1.44 -10.30
CA LEU A 113 1.14 2.52 -11.26
C LEU A 113 1.37 1.98 -12.68
N LYS A 114 2.18 0.91 -12.80
CA LYS A 114 2.41 0.24 -14.09
C LYS A 114 1.13 -0.34 -14.67
N LEU A 115 0.30 -0.96 -13.82
CA LEU A 115 -0.97 -1.54 -14.26
C LEU A 115 -1.93 -0.46 -14.74
N ALA A 116 -2.06 0.67 -14.04
CA ALA A 116 -2.89 1.79 -14.44
C ALA A 116 -2.49 2.30 -15.84
N ARG A 117 -1.19 2.53 -16.08
CA ARG A 117 -0.67 2.90 -17.40
C ARG A 117 -0.97 1.84 -18.47
N ARG A 118 -0.77 0.57 -18.16
CA ARG A 118 -1.00 -0.54 -19.11
C ARG A 118 -2.47 -0.68 -19.51
N ILE A 119 -3.39 -0.54 -18.55
CA ILE A 119 -4.84 -0.68 -18.79
C ILE A 119 -5.36 0.46 -19.64
N THR A 120 -4.94 1.70 -19.32
CA THR A 120 -5.47 2.90 -19.95
C THR A 120 -4.75 3.29 -21.23
N GLY A 121 -3.51 2.85 -21.42
CA GLY A 121 -2.61 3.32 -22.50
C GLY A 121 -2.16 4.77 -22.31
N ARG A 122 -2.34 5.35 -21.11
CA ARG A 122 -2.04 6.76 -20.80
C ARG A 122 -0.82 6.83 -19.90
N SER A 123 -0.16 8.02 -19.87
CA SER A 123 1.08 8.24 -19.10
C SER A 123 0.85 8.97 -17.78
N GLN A 124 -0.10 9.93 -17.74
CA GLN A 124 -0.26 10.83 -16.61
C GLN A 124 -0.71 10.07 -15.35
N LEU A 125 -0.01 10.30 -14.26
CA LEU A 125 -0.35 9.84 -12.90
C LEU A 125 -0.65 11.05 -12.04
N ILE A 126 -1.62 10.92 -11.15
CA ILE A 126 -1.95 11.95 -10.16
C ILE A 126 -1.77 11.35 -8.76
N SER A 127 -1.24 12.16 -7.86
CA SER A 127 -1.12 11.84 -6.43
C SER A 127 -1.58 13.03 -5.59
N CYS A 128 -1.50 12.91 -4.26
CA CYS A 128 -1.83 14.00 -3.36
C CYS A 128 -0.57 14.64 -2.79
N HIS A 129 -0.59 15.95 -2.57
CA HIS A 129 0.40 16.62 -1.73
C HIS A 129 0.43 15.94 -0.35
N ASN A 130 1.61 15.87 0.26
CA ASN A 130 1.87 15.24 1.56
C ASN A 130 1.52 13.73 1.64
N ALA A 131 1.37 13.06 0.49
CA ALA A 131 1.19 11.60 0.43
C ALA A 131 2.53 10.86 0.51
N TYR A 132 2.51 9.65 1.08
CA TYR A 132 3.65 8.74 1.12
C TYR A 132 3.27 7.38 0.53
N HIS A 133 3.96 6.95 -0.53
CA HIS A 133 3.66 5.71 -1.25
C HIS A 133 4.87 4.78 -1.41
N GLY A 134 6.02 5.11 -0.84
CA GLY A 134 7.26 4.32 -0.92
C GLY A 134 8.46 5.11 -1.43
N ASN A 135 9.60 4.43 -1.55
CA ASN A 135 10.92 5.04 -1.84
C ASN A 135 11.61 4.47 -3.09
N THR A 136 10.97 3.61 -3.88
CA THR A 136 11.50 3.24 -5.21
C THR A 136 11.17 4.35 -6.22
N MET A 137 11.83 4.37 -7.37
CA MET A 137 11.76 5.51 -8.30
C MET A 137 10.32 5.88 -8.71
N GLY A 138 9.47 4.90 -8.99
CA GLY A 138 8.06 5.17 -9.34
C GLY A 138 7.23 5.63 -8.14
N SER A 139 7.34 4.94 -7.00
CA SER A 139 6.62 5.32 -5.79
C SER A 139 7.11 6.66 -5.20
N LEU A 140 8.42 6.95 -5.32
CA LEU A 140 9.01 8.23 -4.95
C LEU A 140 8.50 9.35 -5.86
N SER A 141 8.26 9.06 -7.14
CA SER A 141 7.72 10.04 -8.10
C SER A 141 6.34 10.54 -7.70
N VAL A 142 5.50 9.66 -7.15
CA VAL A 142 4.15 9.98 -6.68
C VAL A 142 4.09 10.37 -5.20
N MET A 143 5.23 10.44 -4.51
CA MET A 143 5.32 10.96 -3.14
C MET A 143 5.04 12.46 -3.11
N GLY A 144 4.22 12.92 -2.17
CA GLY A 144 3.79 14.30 -2.04
C GLY A 144 4.70 15.23 -1.23
N PHE A 145 5.81 14.69 -0.66
CA PHE A 145 6.80 15.45 0.12
C PHE A 145 7.99 15.81 -0.76
N GLU A 146 8.06 17.06 -1.23
CA GLU A 146 9.10 17.50 -2.18
C GLU A 146 10.51 17.44 -1.55
N GLU A 147 10.65 17.79 -0.28
CA GLU A 147 11.90 17.76 0.47
C GLU A 147 12.55 16.36 0.52
N ARG A 148 11.77 15.30 0.36
CA ARG A 148 12.25 13.92 0.39
C ARG A 148 12.65 13.39 -0.96
N LYS A 149 12.25 14.05 -2.07
CA LYS A 149 12.44 13.53 -3.42
C LYS A 149 13.26 14.42 -4.35
N GLN A 150 13.40 15.72 -4.05
CA GLN A 150 14.06 16.68 -4.93
C GLN A 150 15.48 16.29 -5.35
N VAL A 151 16.26 15.69 -4.42
CA VAL A 151 17.66 15.30 -4.66
C VAL A 151 17.79 14.07 -5.58
N PHE A 152 16.70 13.35 -5.83
CA PHE A 152 16.68 12.14 -6.67
C PHE A 152 16.16 12.39 -8.10
N ARG A 153 15.97 13.64 -8.48
CA ARG A 153 15.53 14.00 -9.84
C ARG A 153 16.62 13.72 -10.87
N PRO A 154 16.28 13.30 -12.13
CA PRO A 154 14.91 13.23 -12.66
C PRO A 154 14.15 11.98 -12.17
N LEU A 155 12.88 12.18 -11.86
CA LEU A 155 11.94 11.13 -11.49
C LEU A 155 11.09 10.70 -12.70
N VAL A 156 10.15 9.77 -12.48
CA VAL A 156 9.22 9.35 -13.52
C VAL A 156 8.41 10.56 -14.00
N PRO A 157 8.38 10.85 -15.33
CA PRO A 157 7.69 12.01 -15.87
C PRO A 157 6.16 11.86 -15.83
N ASP A 158 5.46 12.97 -16.04
CA ASP A 158 4.01 13.06 -16.19
C ASP A 158 3.26 12.67 -14.90
N VAL A 159 3.73 13.25 -13.78
CA VAL A 159 3.14 13.12 -12.45
C VAL A 159 2.68 14.49 -11.95
N ASP A 160 1.39 14.61 -11.66
CA ASP A 160 0.75 15.81 -11.09
C ASP A 160 0.24 15.57 -9.68
N PHE A 161 -0.05 16.65 -8.97
CA PHE A 161 -0.50 16.60 -7.60
C PHE A 161 -1.77 17.40 -7.37
N ILE A 162 -2.64 16.84 -6.50
CA ILE A 162 -3.83 17.51 -5.98
C ILE A 162 -3.74 17.66 -4.47
N THR A 163 -4.48 18.59 -3.92
CA THR A 163 -4.61 18.74 -2.47
C THR A 163 -5.68 17.77 -1.96
N PHE A 164 -5.34 16.96 -0.97
CA PHE A 164 -6.29 16.04 -0.36
C PHE A 164 -7.46 16.82 0.26
N ASN A 165 -8.70 16.37 0.02
CA ASN A 165 -9.94 17.04 0.41
C ASN A 165 -10.27 18.34 -0.35
N ASN A 166 -9.51 18.74 -1.36
CA ASN A 166 -9.86 19.85 -2.23
C ASN A 166 -10.62 19.35 -3.47
N GLU A 167 -11.91 19.72 -3.59
CA GLU A 167 -12.75 19.27 -4.68
C GLU A 167 -12.44 19.97 -6.00
N ASP A 168 -11.98 21.23 -5.95
CA ASP A 168 -11.64 21.99 -7.14
C ASP A 168 -10.46 21.37 -7.90
N ASP A 169 -9.55 20.72 -7.17
CA ASP A 169 -8.42 20.02 -7.79
C ASP A 169 -8.84 18.77 -8.58
N LEU A 170 -10.06 18.26 -8.42
CA LEU A 170 -10.55 17.08 -9.16
C LEU A 170 -10.62 17.32 -10.66
N GLN A 171 -10.72 18.57 -11.10
CA GLN A 171 -10.65 18.93 -12.53
C GLN A 171 -9.31 18.58 -13.19
N LYS A 172 -8.22 18.43 -12.41
CA LYS A 172 -6.91 17.96 -12.90
C LYS A 172 -6.94 16.51 -13.37
N ILE A 173 -7.91 15.72 -12.89
CA ILE A 173 -8.13 14.33 -13.34
C ILE A 173 -8.88 14.42 -14.68
N THR A 174 -8.20 14.11 -15.78
CA THR A 174 -8.71 14.28 -17.13
C THR A 174 -8.66 12.99 -17.95
N CYS A 175 -9.11 13.04 -19.19
CA CYS A 175 -8.97 11.93 -20.14
C CYS A 175 -7.50 11.57 -20.46
N LYS A 176 -6.50 12.37 -20.06
CA LYS A 176 -5.07 12.06 -20.16
C LYS A 176 -4.56 11.25 -18.97
N THR A 177 -5.30 11.25 -17.86
CA THR A 177 -4.90 10.59 -16.61
C THR A 177 -5.02 9.08 -16.73
N ALA A 178 -3.91 8.35 -16.52
CA ALA A 178 -3.88 6.90 -16.38
C ALA A 178 -4.49 6.46 -15.05
N GLY A 179 -4.08 7.10 -13.98
CA GLY A 179 -4.60 6.81 -12.65
C GLY A 179 -4.26 7.86 -11.62
N ILE A 180 -5.04 7.87 -10.57
CA ILE A 180 -4.75 8.61 -9.34
C ILE A 180 -4.48 7.64 -8.21
N ILE A 181 -3.40 7.89 -7.46
CA ILE A 181 -3.08 7.16 -6.22
C ILE A 181 -3.28 8.06 -5.02
N LEU A 182 -3.95 7.56 -3.99
CA LEU A 182 -4.21 8.29 -2.75
C LEU A 182 -4.35 7.31 -1.56
N GLU A 183 -3.92 7.78 -0.40
CA GLU A 183 -4.16 7.08 0.86
C GLU A 183 -5.62 7.26 1.29
N THR A 184 -6.24 6.26 1.89
CA THR A 184 -7.62 6.41 2.43
C THR A 184 -7.66 7.24 3.71
N ILE A 185 -6.53 7.36 4.40
CA ILE A 185 -6.18 8.37 5.40
C ILE A 185 -4.73 8.72 5.12
N GLN A 186 -4.40 10.00 4.97
CA GLN A 186 -3.01 10.41 4.81
C GLN A 186 -2.25 10.26 6.13
N GLY A 187 -1.47 9.17 6.25
CA GLY A 187 -0.73 8.85 7.47
C GLY A 187 0.42 9.81 7.72
N GLY A 188 1.31 9.96 6.75
CA GLY A 188 2.50 10.81 6.84
C GLY A 188 2.21 12.32 7.01
N ALA A 189 1.02 12.76 6.62
CA ALA A 189 0.56 14.14 6.76
C ALA A 189 -0.09 14.45 8.12
N GLY A 190 -0.11 13.50 9.06
CA GLY A 190 -0.73 13.65 10.38
C GLY A 190 -2.12 13.05 10.48
N PHE A 191 -2.35 11.92 9.82
CA PHE A 191 -3.60 11.13 9.85
C PHE A 191 -4.83 11.90 9.35
N ILE A 192 -4.68 12.67 8.28
CA ILE A 192 -5.75 13.46 7.66
C ILE A 192 -6.81 12.53 7.09
N GLN A 193 -8.04 12.65 7.59
CA GLN A 193 -9.19 11.88 7.12
C GLN A 193 -9.88 12.55 5.93
N PRO A 194 -10.46 11.76 5.00
CA PRO A 194 -11.32 12.33 3.97
C PRO A 194 -12.64 12.81 4.59
N PHE A 195 -13.11 13.99 4.18
CA PHE A 195 -14.40 14.55 4.59
C PHE A 195 -15.27 14.88 3.37
N ASN A 196 -16.53 15.25 3.58
CA ASN A 196 -17.50 15.65 2.54
C ASN A 196 -17.62 14.66 1.37
N GLY A 197 -17.31 13.37 1.62
CA GLY A 197 -17.38 12.35 0.58
C GLY A 197 -16.29 12.44 -0.50
N PHE A 198 -15.15 13.09 -0.20
CA PHE A 198 -14.05 13.33 -1.15
C PHE A 198 -13.68 12.09 -1.96
N LEU A 199 -13.43 10.93 -1.33
CA LEU A 199 -13.06 9.71 -2.07
C LEU A 199 -14.16 9.22 -3.03
N LYS A 200 -15.44 9.47 -2.71
CA LYS A 200 -16.55 9.17 -3.62
C LYS A 200 -16.55 10.10 -4.84
N LYS A 201 -16.22 11.37 -4.64
CA LYS A 201 -16.11 12.37 -5.70
C LYS A 201 -14.92 12.05 -6.61
N VAL A 202 -13.76 11.67 -6.03
CA VAL A 202 -12.61 11.15 -6.80
C VAL A 202 -13.03 9.93 -7.63
N ARG A 203 -13.74 8.96 -7.03
CA ARG A 203 -14.23 7.78 -7.77
C ARG A 203 -15.16 8.15 -8.92
N ALA A 204 -16.10 9.07 -8.69
CA ALA A 204 -17.01 9.55 -9.71
C ALA A 204 -16.24 10.17 -10.89
N ARG A 205 -15.30 11.07 -10.58
CA ARG A 205 -14.47 11.73 -11.61
C ARG A 205 -13.61 10.75 -12.38
N CYS A 206 -12.97 9.80 -11.71
CA CYS A 206 -12.21 8.73 -12.38
C CYS A 206 -13.10 7.90 -13.33
N THR A 207 -14.34 7.60 -12.91
CA THR A 207 -15.29 6.86 -13.76
C THR A 207 -15.67 7.64 -15.01
N GLU A 208 -15.93 8.95 -14.86
CA GLU A 208 -16.27 9.85 -15.94
C GLU A 208 -15.19 9.90 -17.02
N VAL A 209 -13.92 10.06 -16.62
CA VAL A 209 -12.80 10.23 -17.56
C VAL A 209 -12.11 8.90 -17.93
N GLY A 210 -12.50 7.77 -17.33
CA GLY A 210 -11.88 6.45 -17.54
C GLY A 210 -10.49 6.32 -16.92
N ALA A 211 -10.18 7.05 -15.85
CA ALA A 211 -8.94 6.91 -15.09
C ALA A 211 -9.06 5.80 -14.04
N ILE A 212 -7.92 5.20 -13.66
CA ILE A 212 -7.87 4.19 -12.58
C ILE A 212 -7.73 4.90 -11.23
N MET A 213 -8.58 4.53 -10.27
CA MET A 213 -8.42 4.95 -8.88
C MET A 213 -7.66 3.87 -8.10
N ILE A 214 -6.51 4.24 -7.54
CA ILE A 214 -5.66 3.40 -6.73
C ILE A 214 -5.77 3.87 -5.28
N LEU A 215 -6.22 3.00 -4.38
CA LEU A 215 -6.28 3.28 -2.95
C LEU A 215 -5.13 2.60 -2.24
N ASP A 216 -4.29 3.40 -1.62
CA ASP A 216 -3.20 2.92 -0.77
C ASP A 216 -3.74 2.65 0.64
N GLU A 217 -3.91 1.37 0.94
CA GLU A 217 -4.36 0.86 2.24
C GLU A 217 -3.18 0.26 3.04
N ILE A 218 -1.96 0.63 2.71
CA ILE A 218 -0.75 0.07 3.29
C ILE A 218 -0.70 0.32 4.80
N GLN A 219 -0.93 1.54 5.22
CA GLN A 219 -0.93 1.91 6.64
C GLN A 219 -2.33 1.80 7.26
N PRO A 220 -3.42 2.35 6.67
CA PRO A 220 -4.74 2.34 7.31
C PRO A 220 -5.53 1.02 7.15
N GLY A 221 -5.03 0.04 6.40
CA GLY A 221 -5.84 -1.03 5.80
C GLY A 221 -6.34 -2.12 6.72
N LEU A 222 -5.60 -2.62 7.70
CA LEU A 222 -5.98 -3.78 8.50
C LEU A 222 -6.28 -3.42 9.97
N TRP A 223 -7.56 -3.63 10.39
CA TRP A 223 -8.04 -3.59 11.78
C TRP A 223 -8.02 -2.23 12.49
N GLU A 224 -7.42 -1.19 11.96
CA GLU A 224 -7.31 0.10 12.65
C GLU A 224 -8.65 0.79 12.94
N ASN A 225 -9.75 0.34 12.31
CA ASN A 225 -11.08 0.92 12.45
C ASN A 225 -12.19 -0.12 12.73
N ARG A 226 -11.88 -1.22 13.42
CA ARG A 226 -12.82 -2.33 13.71
C ARG A 226 -13.44 -2.99 12.46
N LYS A 227 -12.86 -2.78 11.27
CA LYS A 227 -13.17 -3.48 10.03
C LYS A 227 -11.86 -3.94 9.40
N ILE A 228 -11.88 -5.12 8.81
CA ILE A 228 -10.68 -5.76 8.25
C ILE A 228 -10.03 -4.90 7.17
N ILE A 229 -10.83 -4.14 6.40
CA ILE A 229 -10.34 -3.26 5.33
C ILE A 229 -11.21 -2.00 5.28
N ARG A 230 -10.59 -0.82 5.27
CA ARG A 230 -11.31 0.46 5.30
C ARG A 230 -12.17 0.71 4.06
N ILE A 231 -11.70 0.33 2.88
CA ILE A 231 -12.44 0.48 1.61
C ILE A 231 -13.87 -0.09 1.68
N SER A 232 -14.10 -1.11 2.50
CA SER A 232 -15.43 -1.67 2.71
C SER A 232 -16.45 -0.67 3.28
N LYS A 233 -15.98 0.42 3.93
CA LYS A 233 -16.82 1.51 4.44
C LYS A 233 -17.24 2.51 3.36
N LEU A 234 -16.50 2.59 2.25
CA LEU A 234 -16.72 3.65 1.24
C LEU A 234 -17.96 3.42 0.36
N ARG A 235 -18.58 2.22 0.40
CA ARG A 235 -19.76 1.86 -0.43
C ARG A 235 -19.68 2.37 -1.87
N CYS A 236 -18.48 2.35 -2.45
CA CYS A 236 -18.29 2.71 -3.85
C CYS A 236 -18.73 1.52 -4.71
N ARG A 237 -19.96 1.55 -5.24
CA ARG A 237 -20.37 0.66 -6.31
C ARG A 237 -19.71 1.16 -7.61
N SER A 238 -18.71 0.43 -8.11
CA SER A 238 -18.23 0.66 -9.47
C SER A 238 -19.32 0.22 -10.44
N ARG A 239 -20.00 1.16 -11.10
CA ARG A 239 -20.78 0.85 -12.30
C ARG A 239 -19.78 0.68 -13.44
N TYR A 240 -19.69 -0.55 -13.97
CA TYR A 240 -19.05 -0.78 -15.26
C TYR A 240 -19.87 -0.14 -16.35
N SER A 241 -19.35 0.87 -17.00
CA SER A 241 -19.74 1.17 -18.36
C SER A 241 -18.96 0.22 -19.28
N ASN A 242 -19.68 -0.47 -20.19
CA ASN A 242 -19.14 -1.33 -21.24
C ASN A 242 -18.31 -0.50 -22.25
N TYR A 243 -17.10 -0.13 -21.91
CA TYR A 243 -16.12 0.33 -22.89
C TYR A 243 -15.14 -0.80 -23.18
N GLY A 244 -15.38 -1.52 -24.27
CA GLY A 244 -14.47 -2.57 -24.71
C GLY A 244 -15.08 -3.75 -25.47
N LYS A 245 -16.10 -3.53 -26.28
CA LYS A 245 -16.42 -4.44 -27.38
C LYS A 245 -15.55 -4.14 -28.61
N ARG A 246 -14.24 -4.02 -28.44
CA ARG A 246 -13.30 -4.16 -29.56
C ARG A 246 -12.09 -4.92 -29.06
N ASN A 247 -11.86 -6.07 -29.70
CA ASN A 247 -10.73 -6.98 -29.53
C ASN A 247 -10.77 -7.90 -28.30
N GLY A 248 -11.64 -8.91 -28.28
CA GLY A 248 -11.50 -10.29 -27.75
C GLY A 248 -10.57 -10.60 -26.55
N LYS A 249 -10.00 -9.62 -25.85
CA LYS A 249 -9.10 -9.85 -24.72
C LYS A 249 -9.88 -9.72 -23.42
N ARG A 250 -9.97 -10.82 -22.69
CA ARG A 250 -10.54 -10.87 -21.34
C ARG A 250 -9.80 -9.87 -20.46
N ASN A 251 -10.50 -8.84 -19.97
CA ASN A 251 -9.96 -7.87 -19.01
C ASN A 251 -9.60 -8.60 -17.73
N ALA A 252 -8.31 -8.83 -17.52
CA ALA A 252 -7.79 -9.33 -16.26
C ALA A 252 -7.82 -8.18 -15.23
N ARG A 253 -8.52 -8.39 -14.10
CA ARG A 253 -8.62 -7.43 -13.00
C ARG A 253 -7.61 -7.84 -11.93
N TRP A 254 -6.61 -6.99 -11.69
CA TRP A 254 -5.49 -7.29 -10.80
C TRP A 254 -5.51 -6.40 -9.57
N ARG A 255 -4.98 -6.93 -8.48
CA ARG A 255 -4.65 -6.21 -7.24
C ARG A 255 -3.24 -6.52 -6.84
N PHE A 256 -2.62 -5.59 -6.12
CA PHE A 256 -1.29 -5.77 -5.61
C PHE A 256 -1.32 -5.80 -4.09
N TYR A 257 -0.70 -6.83 -3.50
CA TYR A 257 -0.54 -6.99 -2.07
C TYR A 257 0.91 -7.28 -1.73
N SER A 258 1.40 -6.66 -0.67
CA SER A 258 2.66 -7.03 -0.05
C SER A 258 2.41 -8.02 1.08
N ILE A 259 3.22 -9.07 1.15
CA ILE A 259 3.17 -10.08 2.22
C ILE A 259 3.65 -9.49 3.56
N ARG A 260 4.47 -8.43 3.52
CA ARG A 260 5.04 -7.80 4.70
C ARG A 260 4.31 -6.53 5.13
N ARG A 261 2.98 -6.52 5.29
CA ARG A 261 2.23 -5.44 5.96
C ARG A 261 1.60 -4.35 5.11
N THR A 262 1.49 -4.50 3.79
CA THR A 262 1.09 -3.33 3.00
C THR A 262 0.13 -3.70 1.89
N HIS A 263 -0.93 -2.92 1.75
CA HIS A 263 -2.03 -3.23 0.87
C HIS A 263 -2.29 -2.05 -0.06
N GLY A 264 -2.05 -2.23 -1.33
CA GLY A 264 -2.49 -1.31 -2.36
C GLY A 264 -3.64 -1.91 -3.17
N PHE A 265 -4.69 -1.16 -3.42
CA PHE A 265 -5.83 -1.58 -4.21
C PHE A 265 -5.92 -0.79 -5.50
N ILE A 266 -6.19 -1.50 -6.59
CA ILE A 266 -6.59 -0.88 -7.85
C ILE A 266 -8.06 -1.18 -8.06
N GLU A 267 -8.87 -0.12 -8.15
CA GLU A 267 -10.26 -0.19 -8.55
C GLU A 267 -10.38 0.31 -9.99
N GLN A 268 -10.93 -0.53 -10.86
CA GLN A 268 -11.27 -0.18 -12.25
C GLN A 268 -12.67 0.38 -12.35
#